data_36cf0f6d2d405936d07f2a38510f897d
#
_entry.id   36cf0f6d2d405936d07f2a38510f897d
#
_cell.length_a   1.000
_cell.length_b   1.000
_cell.length_c   1.000
_cell.angle_alpha   90.00
_cell.angle_beta   90.00
_cell.angle_gamma   90.00
#
_symmetry.space_group_name_H-M   'P 1'
#
loop_
_entity.id
_entity.type
_entity.pdbx_description
1 polymer ?
#
loop_
_entity_poly.entity_id
_entity_poly.type
_entity_poly.pdbx_seq_one_letter_code
_entity_poly.pdbx_strand_id
1 'polypeptide(L)'
;VWLRSSEYGDDKDRVLIKGDGEPTYLMPDVAYHRDKFGRADLLVNVFGADHHGYVARMHAAMALLGHDPGDLEIAITQLVGLQRDGQAVRLSKRTGEMVELAEVVDEVGADAARFTYLLLSVDSPQTFDLDLVASQVNENPVFYVQYAHARIHSIVRRADEAGSRRGSPVDANLSLLVHPRELEILRALHELPDAVERACRERAPHQVTTWVREMASSFHGFYHDCRVLGDGIDPATTTARL
;
A
#
# COMPACT_ATOMS: atom_id res chain seq x y z
N VAL A 1 34.03 13.05 20.30
CA VAL A 1 32.86 12.72 21.13
C VAL A 1 32.33 11.41 20.60
N TRP A 2 32.01 10.50 21.52
CA TRP A 2 31.49 9.17 21.20
C TRP A 2 30.09 8.99 21.79
N LEU A 3 29.24 8.30 21.05
CA LEU A 3 27.95 7.77 21.49
C LEU A 3 28.19 6.33 21.97
N ARG A 4 27.86 6.03 23.21
CA ARG A 4 27.98 4.67 23.79
C ARG A 4 26.80 3.78 23.32
N SER A 5 26.67 3.66 22.02
CA SER A 5 25.54 2.94 21.42
C SER A 5 25.58 1.43 21.69
N SER A 6 26.74 0.87 21.99
CA SER A 6 26.88 -0.54 22.37
C SER A 6 26.16 -0.89 23.68
N GLU A 7 25.98 0.06 24.60
CA GLU A 7 25.20 -0.13 25.83
C GLU A 7 23.70 -0.27 25.58
N TYR A 8 23.24 0.07 24.35
CA TYR A 8 21.82 0.10 23.96
C TYR A 8 21.53 -0.75 22.70
N GLY A 9 22.35 -1.77 22.44
CA GLY A 9 22.08 -2.77 21.40
C GLY A 9 22.69 -2.53 20.02
N ASP A 10 23.53 -1.51 19.85
CA ASP A 10 24.35 -1.36 18.64
C ASP A 10 25.59 -2.31 18.74
N ASP A 11 26.21 -2.66 17.63
CA ASP A 11 27.37 -3.56 17.57
C ASP A 11 28.65 -2.94 18.15
N LYS A 12 28.72 -1.62 18.20
CA LYS A 12 29.85 -0.84 18.77
C LYS A 12 29.49 0.61 19.02
N ASP A 13 30.32 1.28 19.82
CA ASP A 13 30.22 2.72 20.01
C ASP A 13 30.47 3.51 18.74
N ARG A 14 29.80 4.65 18.60
CA ARG A 14 29.84 5.49 17.39
C ARG A 14 30.44 6.85 17.65
N VAL A 15 31.27 7.30 16.71
CA VAL A 15 31.81 8.66 16.74
C VAL A 15 30.73 9.65 16.32
N LEU A 16 30.45 10.64 17.15
CA LEU A 16 29.61 11.80 16.81
C LEU A 16 30.45 12.96 16.28
N ILE A 17 31.58 13.26 16.97
CA ILE A 17 32.50 14.31 16.57
C ILE A 17 33.91 13.69 16.48
N LYS A 18 34.55 13.84 15.34
CA LYS A 18 35.91 13.36 15.05
C LYS A 18 36.97 14.07 15.89
N GLY A 19 38.22 13.63 15.80
CA GLY A 19 39.36 14.24 16.49
C GLY A 19 39.71 15.64 15.97
N ASP A 20 39.34 15.96 14.75
CA ASP A 20 39.49 17.27 14.12
C ASP A 20 38.39 18.28 14.48
N GLY A 21 37.41 17.86 15.27
CA GLY A 21 36.26 18.68 15.66
C GLY A 21 35.06 18.61 14.71
N GLU A 22 35.20 17.93 13.55
CA GLU A 22 34.13 17.81 12.57
C GLU A 22 33.08 16.78 13.00
N PRO A 23 31.77 17.07 12.84
CA PRO A 23 30.72 16.10 13.10
C PRO A 23 30.72 14.97 12.05
N THR A 24 30.33 13.77 12.48
CA THR A 24 29.98 12.69 11.56
C THR A 24 28.54 12.86 11.07
N TYR A 25 28.13 12.12 10.04
CA TYR A 25 26.73 12.13 9.57
C TYR A 25 25.71 11.72 10.64
N LEU A 26 26.12 10.95 11.63
CA LEU A 26 25.24 10.53 12.73
C LEU A 26 24.86 11.73 13.63
N MET A 27 25.73 12.71 13.82
CA MET A 27 25.45 13.84 14.70
C MET A 27 24.27 14.72 14.23
N PRO A 28 24.20 15.15 12.96
CA PRO A 28 23.01 15.82 12.42
C PRO A 28 21.73 15.00 12.55
N ASP A 29 21.80 13.69 12.30
CA ASP A 29 20.62 12.82 12.42
C ASP A 29 20.10 12.74 13.86
N VAL A 30 20.99 12.60 14.84
CA VAL A 30 20.64 12.64 16.27
C VAL A 30 20.00 13.97 16.64
N ALA A 31 20.58 15.08 16.19
CA ALA A 31 20.06 16.42 16.46
C ALA A 31 18.66 16.60 15.81
N TYR A 32 18.47 16.12 14.60
CA TYR A 32 17.20 16.19 13.88
C TYR A 32 16.10 15.35 14.56
N HIS A 33 16.43 14.17 15.03
CA HIS A 33 15.45 13.33 15.75
C HIS A 33 15.07 13.94 17.10
N ARG A 34 16.02 14.54 17.79
CA ARG A 34 15.72 15.31 19.00
C ARG A 34 14.73 16.46 18.73
N ASP A 35 14.90 17.18 17.62
CA ASP A 35 13.97 18.24 17.20
C ASP A 35 12.59 17.64 16.85
N LYS A 36 12.54 16.51 16.14
CA LYS A 36 11.28 15.82 15.83
C LYS A 36 10.51 15.44 17.09
N PHE A 37 11.16 14.87 18.09
CA PHE A 37 10.53 14.52 19.38
C PHE A 37 10.07 15.73 20.19
N GLY A 38 10.56 16.92 19.89
CA GLY A 38 9.98 18.18 20.42
C GLY A 38 8.61 18.54 19.81
N ARG A 39 8.17 17.82 18.76
CA ARG A 39 6.97 18.13 17.97
C ARG A 39 6.00 16.95 17.80
N ALA A 40 6.42 15.74 18.12
CA ALA A 40 5.63 14.52 17.96
C ALA A 40 6.02 13.48 19.01
N ASP A 41 5.05 12.70 19.45
CA ASP A 41 5.21 11.64 20.45
C ASP A 41 5.68 10.33 19.80
N LEU A 42 5.34 10.11 18.52
CA LEU A 42 5.74 8.93 17.74
C LEU A 42 6.39 9.38 16.44
N LEU A 43 7.56 8.83 16.15
CA LEU A 43 8.27 9.06 14.90
C LEU A 43 8.27 7.80 14.04
N VAL A 44 7.99 7.96 12.75
CA VAL A 44 8.09 6.88 11.76
C VAL A 44 9.10 7.29 10.69
N ASN A 45 10.22 6.59 10.62
CA ASN A 45 11.21 6.77 9.57
C ASN A 45 11.08 5.68 8.51
N VAL A 46 11.19 6.06 7.23
CA VAL A 46 11.22 5.13 6.12
C VAL A 46 12.60 5.17 5.49
N PHE A 47 13.35 4.07 5.59
CA PHE A 47 14.73 3.96 5.12
C PHE A 47 14.87 2.89 4.03
N GLY A 48 15.80 3.08 3.11
CA GLY A 48 16.19 2.03 2.17
C GLY A 48 16.93 0.86 2.84
N ALA A 49 16.97 -0.28 2.19
CA ALA A 49 17.56 -1.51 2.72
C ALA A 49 19.04 -1.39 3.07
N ASP A 50 19.77 -0.47 2.43
CA ASP A 50 21.16 -0.13 2.71
C ASP A 50 21.36 0.52 4.10
N HIS A 51 20.29 1.02 4.72
CA HIS A 51 20.30 1.60 6.06
C HIS A 51 19.92 0.62 7.18
N HIS A 52 19.79 -0.69 6.91
CA HIS A 52 19.41 -1.69 7.92
C HIS A 52 20.30 -1.62 9.18
N GLY A 53 21.63 -1.49 9.01
CA GLY A 53 22.59 -1.34 10.12
C GLY A 53 22.48 -0.02 10.89
N TYR A 54 21.61 0.91 10.43
CA TYR A 54 21.41 2.19 11.08
C TYR A 54 20.31 2.15 12.17
N VAL A 55 19.45 1.15 12.13
CA VAL A 55 18.28 1.01 13.03
C VAL A 55 18.70 0.96 14.49
N ALA A 56 19.53 -0.02 14.88
CA ALA A 56 19.99 -0.16 16.27
C ALA A 56 20.73 1.08 16.78
N ARG A 57 21.49 1.72 15.91
CA ARG A 57 22.23 2.97 16.19
C ARG A 57 21.30 4.13 16.51
N MET A 58 20.22 4.29 15.77
CA MET A 58 19.23 5.35 16.01
C MET A 58 18.43 5.10 17.28
N HIS A 59 18.00 3.86 17.54
CA HIS A 59 17.34 3.51 18.80
C HIS A 59 18.24 3.77 20.00
N ALA A 60 19.52 3.40 19.92
CA ALA A 60 20.50 3.69 20.96
C ALA A 60 20.68 5.21 21.19
N ALA A 61 20.71 5.99 20.12
CA ALA A 61 20.82 7.44 20.22
C ALA A 61 19.57 8.05 20.90
N MET A 62 18.37 7.57 20.59
CA MET A 62 17.13 8.06 21.22
C MET A 62 17.07 7.66 22.70
N ALA A 63 17.45 6.44 23.06
CA ALA A 63 17.53 6.02 24.46
C ALA A 63 18.50 6.90 25.27
N LEU A 64 19.65 7.24 24.72
CA LEU A 64 20.63 8.13 25.35
C LEU A 64 20.15 9.58 25.48
N LEU A 65 19.21 10.01 24.63
CA LEU A 65 18.53 11.32 24.74
C LEU A 65 17.35 11.31 25.73
N GLY A 66 17.04 10.14 26.31
CA GLY A 66 15.95 9.99 27.29
C GLY A 66 14.58 9.72 26.68
N HIS A 67 14.51 9.36 25.38
CA HIS A 67 13.29 8.93 24.73
C HIS A 67 13.14 7.40 24.79
N ASP A 68 11.90 6.90 24.78
CA ASP A 68 11.65 5.47 24.62
C ASP A 68 12.01 5.08 23.17
N PRO A 69 12.92 4.10 22.96
CA PRO A 69 13.21 3.60 21.61
C PRO A 69 11.98 3.10 20.85
N GLY A 70 10.94 2.64 21.56
CA GLY A 70 9.66 2.23 20.98
C GLY A 70 8.86 3.35 20.31
N ASP A 71 9.14 4.63 20.68
CA ASP A 71 8.53 5.79 20.05
C ASP A 71 9.18 6.16 18.71
N LEU A 72 10.23 5.45 18.29
CA LEU A 72 10.86 5.55 16.98
C LEU A 72 10.66 4.25 16.19
N GLU A 73 9.67 4.24 15.29
CA GLU A 73 9.49 3.16 14.33
C GLU A 73 10.39 3.39 13.10
N ILE A 74 11.10 2.36 12.64
CA ILE A 74 11.92 2.43 11.43
C ILE A 74 11.48 1.34 10.45
N ALA A 75 10.83 1.75 9.37
CA ALA A 75 10.45 0.88 8.27
C ALA A 75 11.60 0.80 7.25
N ILE A 76 12.06 -0.41 6.97
CA ILE A 76 13.07 -0.66 5.96
C ILE A 76 12.39 -1.05 4.64
N THR A 77 12.62 -0.25 3.59
CA THR A 77 12.06 -0.50 2.25
C THR A 77 13.07 -1.20 1.37
N GLN A 78 12.62 -2.21 0.63
CA GLN A 78 13.44 -2.84 -0.39
C GLN A 78 13.49 -2.01 -1.67
N LEU A 79 14.52 -2.26 -2.49
CA LEU A 79 14.65 -1.62 -3.80
C LEU A 79 13.57 -2.18 -4.75
N VAL A 80 12.95 -1.28 -5.50
CA VAL A 80 12.05 -1.64 -6.60
C VAL A 80 12.85 -1.62 -7.90
N GLY A 81 12.92 -2.78 -8.56
CA GLY A 81 13.49 -2.88 -9.91
C GLY A 81 12.47 -2.42 -10.95
N LEU A 82 12.93 -1.73 -12.00
CA LEU A 82 12.10 -1.43 -13.17
C LEU A 82 12.38 -2.43 -14.28
N GLN A 83 11.32 -2.84 -15.00
CA GLN A 83 11.40 -3.73 -16.16
C GLN A 83 10.62 -3.15 -17.33
N ARG A 84 11.16 -3.33 -18.54
CA ARG A 84 10.49 -3.01 -19.81
C ARG A 84 10.86 -4.06 -20.85
N ASP A 85 9.92 -4.50 -21.66
CA ASP A 85 10.10 -5.58 -22.66
C ASP A 85 10.73 -6.85 -22.07
N GLY A 86 10.39 -7.19 -20.82
CA GLY A 86 10.98 -8.33 -20.10
C GLY A 86 12.44 -8.12 -19.67
N GLN A 87 13.01 -6.93 -19.86
CA GLN A 87 14.40 -6.61 -19.52
C GLN A 87 14.47 -5.61 -18.38
N ALA A 88 15.42 -5.83 -17.46
CA ALA A 88 15.65 -4.87 -16.38
C ALA A 88 16.13 -3.53 -16.93
N VAL A 89 15.45 -2.45 -16.56
CA VAL A 89 15.89 -1.08 -16.86
C VAL A 89 17.04 -0.73 -15.94
N ARG A 90 18.21 -0.45 -16.49
CA ARG A 90 19.40 -0.11 -15.70
C ARG A 90 19.31 1.32 -15.19
N LEU A 91 19.18 1.45 -13.88
CA LEU A 91 19.24 2.73 -13.18
C LEU A 91 20.72 3.08 -12.88
N SER A 92 21.41 3.70 -13.81
CA SER A 92 22.83 4.02 -13.63
C SER A 92 23.12 5.51 -13.85
N LYS A 93 23.55 6.19 -12.77
CA LYS A 93 24.06 7.58 -12.84
C LYS A 93 25.26 7.76 -13.79
N ARG A 94 26.00 6.66 -14.10
CA ARG A 94 27.20 6.71 -14.94
C ARG A 94 26.90 6.68 -16.43
N THR A 95 25.75 6.15 -16.85
CA THR A 95 25.36 6.04 -18.26
C THR A 95 24.40 7.15 -18.72
N GLY A 96 23.95 8.01 -17.80
CA GLY A 96 22.99 9.09 -18.12
C GLY A 96 21.54 8.61 -18.28
N GLU A 97 21.29 7.32 -18.15
CA GLU A 97 19.96 6.69 -18.25
C GLU A 97 19.37 6.47 -16.85
N MET A 98 19.00 7.55 -16.18
CA MET A 98 18.18 7.46 -14.97
C MET A 98 16.73 7.69 -15.36
N VAL A 99 15.87 6.70 -15.10
CA VAL A 99 14.41 6.91 -15.17
C VAL A 99 13.99 7.63 -13.90
N GLU A 100 13.44 8.81 -14.04
CA GLU A 100 12.89 9.57 -12.93
C GLU A 100 11.50 9.05 -12.54
N LEU A 101 11.13 9.18 -11.27
CA LEU A 101 9.78 8.79 -10.82
C LEU A 101 8.68 9.54 -11.58
N ALA A 102 8.95 10.80 -11.97
CA ALA A 102 8.04 11.59 -12.77
C ALA A 102 7.75 10.94 -14.13
N GLU A 103 8.79 10.42 -14.81
CA GLU A 103 8.63 9.73 -16.10
C GLU A 103 7.77 8.46 -15.96
N VAL A 104 7.96 7.68 -14.88
CA VAL A 104 7.12 6.51 -14.59
C VAL A 104 5.67 6.93 -14.38
N VAL A 105 5.43 7.98 -13.60
CA VAL A 105 4.07 8.48 -13.34
C VAL A 105 3.42 9.04 -14.60
N ASP A 106 4.16 9.73 -15.44
CA ASP A 106 3.66 10.27 -16.72
C ASP A 106 3.29 9.15 -17.70
N GLU A 107 4.01 8.03 -17.68
CA GLU A 107 3.77 6.89 -18.56
C GLU A 107 2.57 6.03 -18.12
N VAL A 108 2.51 5.64 -16.83
CA VAL A 108 1.48 4.71 -16.35
C VAL A 108 0.32 5.38 -15.61
N GLY A 109 0.44 6.64 -15.25
CA GLY A 109 -0.50 7.37 -14.42
C GLY A 109 -0.25 7.21 -12.92
N ALA A 110 -0.61 8.23 -12.15
CA ALA A 110 -0.34 8.28 -10.70
C ALA A 110 -1.04 7.17 -9.92
N ASP A 111 -2.28 6.83 -10.29
CA ASP A 111 -3.06 5.80 -9.59
C ASP A 111 -2.47 4.41 -9.81
N ALA A 112 -2.07 4.11 -11.06
CA ALA A 112 -1.45 2.83 -11.41
C ALA A 112 -0.07 2.70 -10.75
N ALA A 113 0.74 3.76 -10.75
CA ALA A 113 2.02 3.78 -10.06
C ALA A 113 1.85 3.52 -8.56
N ARG A 114 0.99 4.27 -7.88
CA ARG A 114 0.72 4.12 -6.44
C ARG A 114 0.21 2.73 -6.08
N PHE A 115 -0.78 2.23 -6.82
CA PHE A 115 -1.34 0.90 -6.56
C PHE A 115 -0.30 -0.18 -6.73
N THR A 116 0.53 -0.11 -7.79
CA THR A 116 1.58 -1.08 -8.05
C THR A 116 2.65 -1.09 -6.96
N TYR A 117 3.11 0.08 -6.50
CA TYR A 117 4.05 0.15 -5.38
C TYR A 117 3.48 -0.42 -4.06
N LEU A 118 2.15 -0.42 -3.91
CA LEU A 118 1.46 -0.95 -2.73
C LEU A 118 0.98 -2.41 -2.89
N LEU A 119 1.39 -3.14 -3.94
CA LEU A 119 0.99 -4.54 -4.12
C LEU A 119 1.68 -5.50 -3.15
N LEU A 120 2.89 -5.15 -2.72
CA LEU A 120 3.71 -5.96 -1.84
C LEU A 120 4.04 -5.20 -0.55
N SER A 121 4.50 -5.94 0.45
CA SER A 121 5.06 -5.36 1.66
C SER A 121 6.30 -4.52 1.35
N VAL A 122 6.55 -3.48 2.16
CA VAL A 122 7.70 -2.57 1.97
C VAL A 122 9.06 -3.27 2.06
N ASP A 123 9.12 -4.39 2.78
CA ASP A 123 10.33 -5.20 2.97
C ASP A 123 10.52 -6.28 1.90
N SER A 124 9.55 -6.42 0.97
CA SER A 124 9.60 -7.38 -0.12
C SER A 124 10.23 -6.79 -1.38
N PRO A 125 11.18 -7.47 -2.02
CA PRO A 125 11.68 -7.06 -3.33
C PRO A 125 10.55 -7.02 -4.35
N GLN A 126 10.49 -5.95 -5.15
CA GLN A 126 9.47 -5.78 -6.19
C GLN A 126 10.11 -5.46 -7.53
N THR A 127 9.53 -6.01 -8.61
CA THR A 127 9.78 -5.58 -9.98
C THR A 127 8.56 -4.83 -10.49
N PHE A 128 8.76 -3.60 -10.91
CA PHE A 128 7.75 -2.77 -11.55
C PHE A 128 7.86 -2.95 -13.07
N ASP A 129 6.92 -3.69 -13.64
CA ASP A 129 6.84 -3.94 -15.07
C ASP A 129 6.01 -2.82 -15.73
N LEU A 130 6.71 -1.91 -16.44
CA LEU A 130 6.10 -0.73 -17.06
C LEU A 130 5.06 -1.11 -18.12
N ASP A 131 5.36 -2.13 -18.94
CA ASP A 131 4.47 -2.55 -20.01
C ASP A 131 3.19 -3.19 -19.46
N LEU A 132 3.33 -4.05 -18.44
CA LEU A 132 2.19 -4.65 -17.78
C LEU A 132 1.31 -3.59 -17.11
N VAL A 133 1.90 -2.66 -16.36
CA VAL A 133 1.15 -1.63 -15.62
C VAL A 133 0.44 -0.66 -16.57
N ALA A 134 1.00 -0.38 -17.74
CA ALA A 134 0.36 0.45 -18.76
C ALA A 134 -0.73 -0.31 -19.56
N SER A 135 -0.77 -1.64 -19.51
CA SER A 135 -1.66 -2.46 -20.33
C SER A 135 -3.07 -2.57 -19.76
N GLN A 136 -4.06 -2.78 -20.64
CA GLN A 136 -5.47 -2.99 -20.28
C GLN A 136 -5.84 -4.48 -20.37
N VAL A 137 -5.12 -5.31 -19.60
CA VAL A 137 -5.33 -6.76 -19.55
C VAL A 137 -5.66 -7.22 -18.14
N ASN A 138 -6.29 -8.38 -18.00
CA ASN A 138 -6.70 -8.91 -16.70
C ASN A 138 -5.51 -9.25 -15.78
N GLU A 139 -4.35 -9.50 -16.35
CA GLU A 139 -3.10 -9.74 -15.64
C GLU A 139 -2.57 -8.48 -14.94
N ASN A 140 -2.94 -7.29 -15.42
CA ASN A 140 -2.65 -6.03 -14.76
C ASN A 140 -3.57 -5.84 -13.55
N PRO A 141 -3.06 -5.89 -12.31
CA PRO A 141 -3.89 -5.81 -11.10
C PRO A 141 -4.60 -4.46 -10.97
N VAL A 142 -4.03 -3.39 -11.52
CA VAL A 142 -4.63 -2.06 -11.51
C VAL A 142 -5.85 -2.04 -12.41
N PHE A 143 -5.68 -2.46 -13.67
CA PHE A 143 -6.77 -2.53 -14.64
C PHE A 143 -7.88 -3.45 -14.15
N TYR A 144 -7.54 -4.60 -13.55
CA TYR A 144 -8.50 -5.56 -13.02
C TYR A 144 -9.43 -4.94 -11.96
N VAL A 145 -8.89 -4.16 -11.04
CA VAL A 145 -9.68 -3.44 -10.02
C VAL A 145 -10.49 -2.31 -10.64
N GLN A 146 -9.90 -1.51 -11.51
CA GLN A 146 -10.60 -0.41 -12.20
C GLN A 146 -11.75 -0.92 -13.06
N TYR A 147 -11.57 -2.09 -13.68
CA TYR A 147 -12.61 -2.72 -14.48
C TYR A 147 -13.78 -3.21 -13.62
N ALA A 148 -13.54 -3.75 -12.43
CA ALA A 148 -14.60 -4.06 -11.46
C ALA A 148 -15.39 -2.80 -11.10
N HIS A 149 -14.71 -1.70 -10.77
CA HIS A 149 -15.34 -0.42 -10.46
C HIS A 149 -16.19 0.12 -11.63
N ALA A 150 -15.68 0.08 -12.85
CA ALA A 150 -16.41 0.51 -14.04
C ALA A 150 -17.68 -0.33 -14.28
N ARG A 151 -17.61 -1.64 -14.02
CA ARG A 151 -18.77 -2.54 -14.10
C ARG A 151 -19.83 -2.22 -13.04
N ILE A 152 -19.43 -1.97 -11.80
CA ILE A 152 -20.34 -1.55 -10.72
C ILE A 152 -21.11 -0.29 -11.14
N HIS A 153 -20.39 0.74 -11.59
CA HIS A 153 -21.03 1.97 -12.06
C HIS A 153 -21.94 1.76 -13.27
N SER A 154 -21.59 0.83 -14.15
CA SER A 154 -22.46 0.48 -15.29
C SER A 154 -23.75 -0.21 -14.85
N ILE A 155 -23.70 -1.09 -13.83
CA ILE A 155 -24.89 -1.72 -13.25
C ILE A 155 -25.80 -0.65 -12.66
N VAL A 156 -25.27 0.23 -11.81
CA VAL A 156 -26.04 1.29 -11.14
C VAL A 156 -26.70 2.19 -12.17
N ARG A 157 -25.98 2.66 -13.18
CA ARG A 157 -26.53 3.51 -14.25
C ARG A 157 -27.68 2.80 -14.99
N ARG A 158 -27.51 1.53 -15.37
CA ARG A 158 -28.57 0.75 -16.06
C ARG A 158 -29.77 0.50 -15.16
N ALA A 159 -29.58 0.36 -13.85
CA ALA A 159 -30.67 0.24 -12.90
C ALA A 159 -31.47 1.55 -12.86
N ASP A 160 -30.82 2.70 -12.80
CA ASP A 160 -31.49 4.00 -12.82
C ASP A 160 -32.28 4.22 -14.13
N GLU A 161 -31.69 3.87 -15.27
CA GLU A 161 -32.35 3.92 -16.60
C GLU A 161 -33.60 3.00 -16.69
N ALA A 162 -33.53 1.85 -16.01
CA ALA A 162 -34.67 0.90 -15.93
C ALA A 162 -35.70 1.27 -14.85
N GLY A 163 -35.52 2.38 -14.13
CA GLY A 163 -36.43 2.79 -13.04
C GLY A 163 -36.21 1.98 -11.73
N SER A 164 -35.21 1.12 -11.67
CA SER A 164 -34.84 0.36 -10.47
C SER A 164 -33.81 1.16 -9.69
N ARG A 165 -34.24 1.93 -8.70
CA ARG A 165 -33.34 2.76 -7.90
C ARG A 165 -32.66 1.93 -6.80
N ARG A 166 -31.37 2.19 -6.60
CA ARG A 166 -30.66 1.69 -5.45
C ARG A 166 -31.27 2.28 -4.17
N GLY A 167 -31.80 1.40 -3.31
CA GLY A 167 -32.31 1.76 -1.99
C GLY A 167 -31.19 1.96 -0.96
N SER A 168 -31.60 2.26 0.27
CA SER A 168 -30.67 2.16 1.41
C SER A 168 -30.34 0.68 1.68
N PRO A 169 -29.10 0.30 1.92
CA PRO A 169 -28.75 -1.08 2.30
C PRO A 169 -29.50 -1.58 3.53
N VAL A 170 -29.97 -0.66 4.41
CA VAL A 170 -30.73 -0.99 5.62
C VAL A 170 -32.13 -1.47 5.27
N ASP A 171 -32.70 -1.00 4.16
CA ASP A 171 -34.05 -1.33 3.73
C ASP A 171 -34.12 -2.54 2.78
N ALA A 172 -32.96 -3.01 2.31
CA ALA A 172 -32.87 -4.14 1.42
C ALA A 172 -33.05 -5.47 2.17
N ASN A 173 -33.85 -6.38 1.59
CA ASN A 173 -33.98 -7.72 2.15
C ASN A 173 -32.79 -8.61 1.76
N LEU A 174 -31.70 -8.52 2.54
CA LEU A 174 -30.50 -9.28 2.29
C LEU A 174 -30.65 -10.80 2.43
N SER A 175 -31.79 -11.30 3.00
CA SER A 175 -32.06 -12.75 3.06
C SER A 175 -32.32 -13.37 1.69
N LEU A 176 -32.56 -12.56 0.67
CA LEU A 176 -32.70 -12.99 -0.73
C LEU A 176 -31.33 -13.29 -1.39
N LEU A 177 -30.21 -12.85 -0.80
CA LEU A 177 -28.87 -13.10 -1.28
C LEU A 177 -28.40 -14.48 -0.80
N VAL A 178 -28.67 -15.52 -1.58
CA VAL A 178 -28.41 -16.92 -1.22
C VAL A 178 -27.37 -17.59 -2.12
N HIS A 179 -27.03 -16.98 -3.24
CA HIS A 179 -26.05 -17.53 -4.15
C HIS A 179 -24.63 -17.47 -3.54
N PRO A 180 -23.77 -18.50 -3.70
CA PRO A 180 -22.41 -18.47 -3.13
C PRO A 180 -21.62 -17.22 -3.47
N ARG A 181 -21.72 -16.70 -4.69
CA ARG A 181 -21.04 -15.46 -5.13
C ARG A 181 -21.53 -14.21 -4.40
N GLU A 182 -22.81 -14.15 -4.06
CA GLU A 182 -23.35 -13.04 -3.25
C GLU A 182 -22.81 -13.08 -1.82
N LEU A 183 -22.72 -14.29 -1.25
CA LEU A 183 -22.19 -14.48 0.09
C LEU A 183 -20.68 -14.22 0.15
N GLU A 184 -19.90 -14.50 -0.91
CA GLU A 184 -18.50 -14.15 -1.02
C GLU A 184 -18.30 -12.63 -0.93
N ILE A 185 -19.09 -11.83 -1.68
CA ILE A 185 -19.03 -10.36 -1.61
C ILE A 185 -19.35 -9.86 -0.21
N LEU A 186 -20.43 -10.37 0.41
CA LEU A 186 -20.81 -9.94 1.75
C LEU A 186 -19.72 -10.25 2.79
N ARG A 187 -19.05 -11.39 2.68
CA ARG A 187 -17.91 -11.73 3.55
C ARG A 187 -16.74 -10.78 3.30
N ALA A 188 -16.37 -10.55 2.04
CA ALA A 188 -15.28 -9.63 1.69
C ALA A 188 -15.56 -8.21 2.21
N LEU A 189 -16.80 -7.72 2.13
CA LEU A 189 -17.18 -6.42 2.70
C LEU A 189 -17.08 -6.41 4.23
N HIS A 190 -17.47 -7.51 4.88
CA HIS A 190 -17.37 -7.64 6.33
C HIS A 190 -15.92 -7.62 6.83
N GLU A 191 -14.99 -8.13 6.05
CA GLU A 191 -13.56 -8.21 6.39
C GLU A 191 -12.80 -6.89 6.22
N LEU A 192 -13.38 -5.88 5.54
CA LEU A 192 -12.71 -4.61 5.29
C LEU A 192 -12.26 -3.88 6.56
N PRO A 193 -13.08 -3.73 7.61
CA PRO A 193 -12.65 -3.04 8.83
C PRO A 193 -11.41 -3.69 9.46
N ASP A 194 -11.37 -5.01 9.53
CA ASP A 194 -10.26 -5.77 10.09
C ASP A 194 -8.99 -5.64 9.22
N ALA A 195 -9.15 -5.63 7.90
CA ALA A 195 -8.03 -5.43 6.97
C ALA A 195 -7.42 -4.03 7.12
N VAL A 196 -8.27 -3.00 7.28
CA VAL A 196 -7.81 -1.62 7.50
C VAL A 196 -7.14 -1.48 8.88
N GLU A 197 -7.72 -2.07 9.94
CA GLU A 197 -7.12 -2.04 11.28
C GLU A 197 -5.73 -2.69 11.28
N ARG A 198 -5.60 -3.87 10.68
CA ARG A 198 -4.29 -4.54 10.56
C ARG A 198 -3.30 -3.70 9.75
N ALA A 199 -3.73 -3.17 8.61
CA ALA A 199 -2.87 -2.32 7.78
C ALA A 199 -2.34 -1.10 8.55
N CYS A 200 -3.18 -0.47 9.37
CA CYS A 200 -2.77 0.65 10.22
C CYS A 200 -1.81 0.21 11.33
N ARG A 201 -2.17 -0.84 12.07
CA ARG A 201 -1.37 -1.33 13.20
C ARG A 201 0.02 -1.81 12.77
N GLU A 202 0.09 -2.50 11.63
CA GLU A 202 1.31 -3.12 11.12
C GLU A 202 2.08 -2.24 10.14
N ARG A 203 1.63 -1.00 9.88
CA ARG A 203 2.19 -0.12 8.83
C ARG A 203 2.27 -0.84 7.47
N ALA A 204 1.24 -1.63 7.15
CA ALA A 204 1.19 -2.56 6.03
C ALA A 204 0.08 -2.20 5.01
N PRO A 205 0.18 -1.06 4.30
CA PRO A 205 -0.87 -0.60 3.39
C PRO A 205 -1.16 -1.60 2.25
N HIS A 206 -0.23 -2.49 1.92
CA HIS A 206 -0.42 -3.57 0.96
C HIS A 206 -1.57 -4.53 1.34
N GLN A 207 -1.96 -4.62 2.61
CA GLN A 207 -3.10 -5.43 3.03
C GLN A 207 -4.42 -4.86 2.48
N VAL A 208 -4.53 -3.54 2.34
CA VAL A 208 -5.70 -2.91 1.72
C VAL A 208 -5.74 -3.19 0.22
N THR A 209 -4.61 -3.12 -0.48
CA THR A 209 -4.56 -3.47 -1.91
C THR A 209 -4.84 -4.95 -2.15
N THR A 210 -4.41 -5.83 -1.27
CA THR A 210 -4.75 -7.26 -1.30
C THR A 210 -6.27 -7.45 -1.17
N TRP A 211 -6.88 -6.84 -0.15
CA TRP A 211 -8.34 -6.88 0.03
C TRP A 211 -9.08 -6.35 -1.20
N VAL A 212 -8.66 -5.21 -1.77
CA VAL A 212 -9.31 -4.63 -2.97
C VAL A 212 -9.25 -5.58 -4.16
N ARG A 213 -8.13 -6.29 -4.37
CA ARG A 213 -7.99 -7.27 -5.45
C ARG A 213 -8.88 -8.49 -5.25
N GLU A 214 -8.96 -9.01 -4.04
CA GLU A 214 -9.83 -10.13 -3.66
C GLU A 214 -11.30 -9.75 -3.82
N MET A 215 -11.68 -8.55 -3.38
CA MET A 215 -13.02 -8.00 -3.58
C MET A 215 -13.37 -7.86 -5.07
N ALA A 216 -12.44 -7.35 -5.88
CA ALA A 216 -12.63 -7.25 -7.32
C ALA A 216 -12.81 -8.65 -7.96
N SER A 217 -12.06 -9.65 -7.52
CA SER A 217 -12.19 -11.03 -7.98
C SER A 217 -13.56 -11.62 -7.63
N SER A 218 -14.01 -11.45 -6.38
CA SER A 218 -15.34 -11.89 -5.93
C SER A 218 -16.43 -11.19 -6.72
N PHE A 219 -16.27 -9.89 -6.98
CA PHE A 219 -17.24 -9.13 -7.80
C PHE A 219 -17.28 -9.60 -9.26
N HIS A 220 -16.15 -9.91 -9.89
CA HIS A 220 -16.15 -10.45 -11.24
C HIS A 220 -16.85 -11.80 -11.33
N GLY A 221 -16.67 -12.67 -10.33
CA GLY A 221 -17.42 -13.92 -10.22
C GLY A 221 -18.92 -13.69 -10.06
N PHE A 222 -19.30 -12.77 -9.18
CA PHE A 222 -20.71 -12.36 -9.02
C PHE A 222 -21.30 -11.79 -10.31
N TYR A 223 -20.59 -10.89 -10.97
CA TYR A 223 -21.03 -10.28 -12.23
C TYR A 223 -21.28 -11.30 -13.34
N HIS A 224 -20.51 -12.37 -13.37
CA HIS A 224 -20.67 -13.46 -14.32
C HIS A 224 -21.87 -14.34 -13.98
N ASP A 225 -22.02 -14.73 -12.71
CA ASP A 225 -22.97 -15.76 -12.29
C ASP A 225 -24.32 -15.22 -11.83
N CYS A 226 -24.38 -13.96 -11.37
CA CYS A 226 -25.56 -13.35 -10.77
C CYS A 226 -26.03 -12.13 -11.56
N ARG A 227 -27.10 -12.30 -12.33
CA ARG A 227 -27.73 -11.18 -13.02
C ARG A 227 -28.39 -10.22 -12.03
N VAL A 228 -28.09 -8.93 -12.12
CA VAL A 228 -28.71 -7.88 -11.28
C VAL A 228 -30.00 -7.35 -11.91
N LEU A 229 -30.00 -7.21 -13.24
CA LEU A 229 -31.11 -6.60 -14.02
C LEU A 229 -31.47 -7.51 -15.19
N GLY A 230 -32.75 -7.48 -15.57
CA GLY A 230 -33.24 -8.15 -16.78
C GLY A 230 -34.56 -8.91 -16.55
N ASP A 231 -35.13 -9.40 -17.65
CA ASP A 231 -36.37 -10.16 -17.62
C ASP A 231 -36.22 -11.43 -16.78
N GLY A 232 -37.23 -11.71 -15.97
CA GLY A 232 -37.31 -12.90 -15.11
C GLY A 232 -36.56 -12.78 -13.76
N ILE A 233 -35.97 -11.63 -13.45
CA ILE A 233 -35.41 -11.36 -12.12
C ILE A 233 -36.46 -10.66 -11.27
N ASP A 234 -36.68 -11.22 -10.07
CA ASP A 234 -37.61 -10.61 -9.11
C ASP A 234 -37.10 -9.22 -8.68
N PRO A 235 -37.94 -8.17 -8.69
CA PRO A 235 -37.59 -6.81 -8.30
C PRO A 235 -36.98 -6.70 -6.91
N ALA A 236 -37.42 -7.52 -5.94
CA ALA A 236 -36.82 -7.53 -4.60
C ALA A 236 -35.40 -8.08 -4.61
N THR A 237 -35.13 -9.08 -5.44
CA THR A 237 -33.77 -9.61 -5.66
C THR A 237 -32.85 -8.57 -6.35
N THR A 238 -33.38 -7.84 -7.34
CA THR A 238 -32.66 -6.69 -7.95
C THR A 238 -32.30 -5.66 -6.91
N THR A 239 -33.24 -5.26 -6.04
CA THR A 239 -33.00 -4.29 -4.97
C THR A 239 -31.94 -4.80 -3.97
N ALA A 240 -31.97 -6.09 -3.63
CA ALA A 240 -31.00 -6.68 -2.71
C ALA A 240 -29.57 -6.77 -3.32
N ARG A 241 -29.47 -6.91 -4.66
CA ARG A 241 -28.21 -6.98 -5.40
C ARG A 241 -27.60 -5.62 -5.76
N LEU A 242 -28.40 -4.54 -5.73
CA LEU A 242 -27.99 -3.15 -5.98
C LEU A 242 -27.44 -2.48 -4.71
#